data_6cc256d18417846fe2690829e7df6383
#
_entry.id   6cc256d18417846fe2690829e7df6383
#
_cell.length_a   1.000
_cell.length_b   1.000
_cell.length_c   1.000
_cell.angle_alpha   90.00
_cell.angle_beta   90.00
_cell.angle_gamma   90.00
#
_symmetry.space_group_name_H-M   'P 1'
#
loop_
_entity.id
_entity.type
_entity.pdbx_description
1 polymer ?
#
loop_
_entity_poly.entity_id
_entity_poly.type
_entity_poly.pdbx_seq_one_letter_code
_entity_poly.pdbx_strand_id
1 'polypeptide(L)'
;MTDNMKEWGVTLVVATAGHVWIAKSITFDGTFYHLHNASIVRKWGSTRGLNQLVKGPTKDTVIDEQAPLVTVVREAMIALIPCSEGSWKL
;
A
#
# COMPACT_ATOMS: atom_id res chain seq x y z
N MET A 1 18.98 -7.02 18.13
CA MET A 1 17.99 -7.89 17.47
C MET A 1 17.04 -7.09 16.63
N THR A 2 16.68 -7.66 15.55
CA THR A 2 15.78 -6.99 14.63
C THR A 2 14.40 -7.63 14.60
N ASP A 3 14.05 -8.32 15.67
CA ASP A 3 12.82 -9.08 15.72
C ASP A 3 11.57 -8.22 15.64
N ASN A 4 11.71 -6.91 15.92
CA ASN A 4 10.58 -5.99 15.86
C ASN A 4 10.32 -5.49 14.43
N MET A 5 11.27 -5.73 13.53
CA MET A 5 11.11 -5.32 12.14
C MET A 5 10.17 -6.28 11.43
N LYS A 6 9.20 -5.72 10.74
CA LYS A 6 8.25 -6.50 9.95
C LYS A 6 8.25 -6.02 8.53
N GLU A 7 8.00 -6.94 7.62
CA GLU A 7 8.04 -6.65 6.19
C GLU A 7 6.80 -7.22 5.50
N TRP A 8 6.34 -6.50 4.50
CA TRP A 8 5.27 -6.92 3.62
C TRP A 8 5.71 -6.70 2.18
N GLY A 9 5.26 -7.56 1.28
CA GLY A 9 5.44 -7.36 -0.15
C GLY A 9 4.45 -6.33 -0.68
N VAL A 10 3.95 -6.54 -1.88
CA VAL A 10 3.00 -5.62 -2.50
C VAL A 10 1.74 -5.53 -1.63
N THR A 11 1.42 -4.32 -1.21
CA THR A 11 0.37 -4.09 -0.23
C THR A 11 -0.38 -2.81 -0.55
N LEU A 12 -1.71 -2.88 -0.45
CA LEU A 12 -2.56 -1.69 -0.43
C LEU A 12 -2.56 -1.14 0.98
N VAL A 13 -2.34 0.15 1.12
CA VAL A 13 -2.22 0.82 2.40
C VAL A 13 -3.33 1.85 2.52
N VAL A 14 -4.11 1.75 3.60
CA VAL A 14 -5.15 2.73 3.90
C VAL A 14 -4.72 3.50 5.13
N ALA A 15 -4.65 4.81 5.01
CA ALA A 15 -4.28 5.70 6.10
C ALA A 15 -5.39 6.71 6.37
N THR A 16 -5.22 7.48 7.45
CA THR A 16 -6.21 8.48 7.83
C THR A 16 -6.48 9.48 6.70
N ALA A 17 -7.61 10.14 6.75
CA ALA A 17 -8.08 11.11 5.75
C ALA A 17 -8.32 10.47 4.37
N GLY A 18 -8.52 9.15 4.33
CA GLY A 18 -8.88 8.47 3.09
C GLY A 18 -7.73 8.27 2.12
N HIS A 19 -6.50 8.43 2.56
CA HIS A 19 -5.35 8.20 1.70
C HIS A 19 -5.16 6.70 1.46
N VAL A 20 -5.00 6.33 0.19
CA VAL A 20 -4.74 4.94 -0.20
C VAL A 20 -3.51 4.91 -1.08
N TRP A 21 -2.56 4.06 -0.73
CA TRP A 21 -1.35 3.83 -1.53
C TRP A 21 -1.27 2.37 -1.95
N ILE A 22 -0.57 2.15 -3.06
CA ILE A 22 -0.09 0.82 -3.40
C ILE A 22 1.43 0.88 -3.29
N ALA A 23 2.01 0.01 -2.47
CA ALA A 23 3.45 -0.01 -2.23
C ALA A 23 4.03 -1.33 -2.71
N LYS A 24 5.24 -1.27 -3.26
CA LYS A 24 5.94 -2.46 -3.70
C LYS A 24 6.36 -3.32 -2.52
N SER A 25 6.75 -2.68 -1.43
CA SER A 25 7.06 -3.35 -0.18
C SER A 25 6.90 -2.37 0.97
N ILE A 26 6.74 -2.92 2.16
CA ILE A 26 6.57 -2.12 3.37
C ILE A 26 7.44 -2.70 4.46
N THR A 27 8.08 -1.84 5.23
CA THR A 27 8.79 -2.23 6.45
C THR A 27 8.23 -1.42 7.61
N PHE A 28 8.25 -2.01 8.79
CA PHE A 28 7.77 -1.36 10.01
C PHE A 28 8.86 -1.47 11.08
N ASP A 29 9.24 -0.33 11.65
CA ASP A 29 10.33 -0.29 12.63
C ASP A 29 9.84 -0.15 14.07
N GLY A 30 8.55 -0.31 14.31
CA GLY A 30 7.94 -0.15 15.63
C GLY A 30 7.30 1.21 15.82
N THR A 31 7.65 2.19 15.03
CA THR A 31 7.12 3.55 15.10
C THR A 31 6.55 4.01 13.76
N PHE A 32 7.26 3.75 12.68
CA PHE A 32 6.88 4.19 11.34
C PHE A 32 6.74 3.03 10.39
N TYR A 33 5.75 3.16 9.50
CA TYR A 33 5.66 2.31 8.32
C TYR A 33 6.39 2.99 7.18
N HIS A 34 7.30 2.28 6.56
CA HIS A 34 8.06 2.77 5.43
C HIS A 34 7.54 2.09 4.17
N LEU A 35 6.85 2.85 3.33
CA LEU A 35 6.27 2.36 2.10
C LEU A 35 7.28 2.59 0.98
N HIS A 36 7.80 1.50 0.42
CA HIS A 36 8.83 1.58 -0.61
C HIS A 36 8.19 1.52 -1.99
N ASN A 37 8.57 2.46 -2.84
CA ASN A 37 8.07 2.58 -4.20
C ASN A 37 6.55 2.59 -4.19
N ALA A 38 6.01 3.61 -3.55
CA ALA A 38 4.58 3.74 -3.30
C ALA A 38 3.94 4.78 -4.21
N SER A 39 2.73 4.49 -4.65
CA SER A 39 1.94 5.40 -5.48
C SER A 39 0.58 5.58 -4.84
N ILE A 40 0.07 6.81 -4.86
CA ILE A 40 -1.29 7.06 -4.38
C ILE A 40 -2.28 6.43 -5.37
N VAL A 41 -3.24 5.70 -4.84
CA VAL A 41 -4.35 5.19 -5.65
C VAL A 41 -5.40 6.27 -5.69
N ARG A 42 -5.42 7.02 -6.78
CA ARG A 42 -6.31 8.16 -6.94
C ARG A 42 -7.74 7.73 -7.21
N LYS A 43 -7.89 6.66 -7.95
CA LYS A 43 -9.20 6.11 -8.31
C LYS A 43 -9.09 4.59 -8.21
N TRP A 44 -9.97 3.99 -7.41
CA TRP A 44 -9.91 2.54 -7.22
C TRP A 44 -10.28 1.80 -8.50
N GLY A 45 -11.33 2.26 -9.17
CA GLY A 45 -11.79 1.62 -10.40
C GLY A 45 -12.39 0.25 -10.18
N SER A 46 -12.73 -0.08 -8.94
CA SER A 46 -13.30 -1.37 -8.61
C SER A 46 -14.82 -1.27 -8.50
N THR A 47 -15.50 -2.39 -8.74
CA THR A 47 -16.95 -2.48 -8.62
C THR A 47 -17.36 -3.10 -7.28
N ARG A 48 -16.42 -3.70 -6.56
CA ARG A 48 -16.68 -4.43 -5.32
C ARG A 48 -15.91 -3.90 -4.13
N GLY A 49 -15.40 -2.67 -4.22
CA GLY A 49 -14.65 -2.07 -3.14
C GLY A 49 -13.15 -2.31 -3.27
N LEU A 50 -12.41 -1.80 -2.28
CA LEU A 50 -10.96 -1.79 -2.35
C LEU A 50 -10.34 -3.19 -2.35
N ASN A 51 -10.94 -4.13 -1.63
CA ASN A 51 -10.39 -5.49 -1.54
C ASN A 51 -10.33 -6.20 -2.89
N GLN A 52 -11.10 -5.77 -3.87
CA GLN A 52 -11.02 -6.32 -5.21
C GLN A 52 -9.63 -6.12 -5.80
N LEU A 53 -8.94 -5.07 -5.39
CA LEU A 53 -7.63 -4.73 -5.94
C LEU A 53 -6.50 -5.61 -5.41
N VAL A 54 -6.79 -6.53 -4.49
CA VAL A 54 -5.79 -7.51 -4.01
C VAL A 54 -5.25 -8.34 -5.17
N LYS A 55 -6.06 -8.59 -6.19
CA LYS A 55 -5.67 -9.36 -7.36
C LYS A 55 -5.13 -8.49 -8.49
N GLY A 56 -4.87 -7.22 -8.21
CA GLY A 56 -4.34 -6.30 -9.20
C GLY A 56 -5.30 -5.17 -9.54
N PRO A 57 -4.82 -4.18 -10.30
CA PRO A 57 -5.66 -3.07 -10.70
C PRO A 57 -6.68 -3.52 -11.75
N THR A 58 -7.78 -2.77 -11.83
CA THR A 58 -8.73 -2.92 -12.95
C THR A 58 -8.30 -1.96 -14.05
N LYS A 59 -9.00 -2.03 -15.19
CA LYS A 59 -8.73 -1.09 -16.29
C LYS A 59 -9.02 0.36 -15.91
N ASP A 60 -9.83 0.56 -14.88
CA ASP A 60 -10.24 1.90 -14.45
C ASP A 60 -9.47 2.41 -13.24
N THR A 61 -8.56 1.61 -12.70
CA THR A 61 -7.73 2.01 -11.57
C THR A 61 -6.72 3.06 -12.03
N VAL A 62 -6.63 4.17 -11.28
CA VAL A 62 -5.67 5.23 -11.57
C VAL A 62 -4.74 5.39 -10.38
N ILE A 63 -3.45 5.27 -10.64
CA ILE A 63 -2.41 5.51 -9.63
C ILE A 63 -1.53 6.67 -10.08
N ASP A 64 -1.02 7.40 -9.09
CA ASP A 64 -0.14 8.53 -9.36
C ASP A 64 1.31 8.08 -9.51
N GLU A 65 2.17 9.04 -9.79
CA GLU A 65 3.59 8.79 -9.92
C GLU A 65 4.14 8.12 -8.67
N GLN A 66 5.04 7.17 -8.86
CA GLN A 66 5.63 6.42 -7.76
C GLN A 66 6.66 7.25 -7.01
N ALA A 67 6.58 7.24 -5.69
CA ALA A 67 7.59 7.84 -4.82
C ALA A 67 8.49 6.73 -4.28
N PRO A 68 9.83 6.96 -4.20
CA PRO A 68 10.73 5.94 -3.69
C PRO A 68 10.44 5.52 -2.26
N LEU A 69 10.03 6.46 -1.42
CA LEU A 69 9.75 6.20 -0.02
C LEU A 69 8.69 7.14 0.50
N VAL A 70 7.70 6.56 1.17
CA VAL A 70 6.68 7.31 1.91
C VAL A 70 6.67 6.75 3.32
N THR A 71 6.79 7.61 4.31
CA THR A 71 6.81 7.21 5.71
C THR A 71 5.50 7.62 6.37
N VAL A 72 4.84 6.65 7.00
CA VAL A 72 3.55 6.87 7.65
C VAL A 72 3.69 6.53 9.13
N VAL A 73 3.32 7.47 10.00
CA VAL A 73 3.33 7.21 11.43
C VAL A 73 2.30 6.14 11.78
N ARG A 74 2.65 5.29 12.74
CA ARG A 74 1.81 4.15 13.13
C ARG A 74 0.36 4.56 13.41
N GLU A 75 0.17 5.67 14.09
CA GLU A 75 -1.16 6.14 14.49
C GLU A 75 -2.05 6.58 13.33
N ALA A 76 -1.46 6.85 12.18
CA ALA A 76 -2.22 7.24 10.99
C ALA A 76 -2.58 6.05 10.11
N MET A 77 -2.09 4.87 10.42
CA MET A 77 -2.35 3.67 9.63
C MET A 77 -3.69 3.06 10.01
N ILE A 78 -4.52 2.77 9.02
CA ILE A 78 -5.82 2.14 9.23
C ILE A 78 -5.78 0.67 8.84
N ALA A 79 -5.27 0.37 7.66
CA ALA A 79 -5.26 -1.01 7.18
C ALA A 79 -4.11 -1.28 6.24
N LEU A 80 -3.56 -2.48 6.33
CA LEU A 80 -2.60 -3.03 5.38
C LEU A 80 -3.28 -4.21 4.70
N ILE A 81 -3.37 -4.18 3.39
CA ILE A 81 -4.07 -5.22 2.63
C ILE A 81 -3.06 -5.85 1.68
N PRO A 82 -2.42 -6.96 2.09
CA PRO A 82 -1.44 -7.62 1.23
C PRO A 82 -2.09 -8.09 -0.07
N CYS A 83 -1.40 -7.87 -1.18
CA CYS A 83 -1.89 -8.23 -2.49
C CYS A 83 -1.28 -9.55 -2.95
N SER A 84 -1.94 -10.19 -3.89
CA SER A 84 -1.44 -11.43 -4.48
C SER A 84 -0.11 -11.17 -5.19
N GLU A 85 0.82 -12.09 -5.04
CA GLU A 85 2.14 -11.95 -5.66
C GLU A 85 2.00 -11.83 -7.16
N GLY A 86 2.70 -10.85 -7.73
CA GLY A 86 2.69 -10.62 -9.17
C GLY A 86 1.44 -9.94 -9.71
N SER A 87 0.47 -9.61 -8.84
CA SER A 87 -0.78 -9.00 -9.28
C SER A 87 -0.64 -7.55 -9.71
N TRP A 88 0.35 -6.85 -9.16
CA TRP A 88 0.63 -5.46 -9.49
C TRP A 88 2.01 -5.36 -10.13
N LYS A 89 2.11 -4.57 -11.20
CA LYS A 89 3.38 -4.29 -11.86
C LYS A 89 3.87 -2.92 -11.40
N LEU A 90 4.76 -2.93 -10.44
CA LEU A 90 5.26 -1.70 -9.83
C LEU A 90 6.72 -1.43 -10.14
#